data_bf49c9ade2352eec24bfa18d50bb613e
#
_entry.id   bf49c9ade2352eec24bfa18d50bb613e
#
_cell.length_a   1.000
_cell.length_b   1.000
_cell.length_c   1.000
_cell.angle_alpha   90.00
_cell.angle_beta   90.00
_cell.angle_gamma   90.00
#
_symmetry.space_group_name_H-M   'P 1'
#
loop_
_entity.id
_entity.type
_entity.pdbx_description
1 polymer ?
#
loop_
_entity_poly.entity_id
_entity_poly.type
_entity_poly.pdbx_seq_one_letter_code
_entity_poly.pdbx_strand_id
1 'polypeptide(L)'
;MKETVYQKLEFLNLLAETEKMLPQITKGDQAIAVKTAKGNIYSFANRNIMSGDHTKEEQFLRMLISHEDTKLSKIVCQWSDGGVGVTSTDFSLRIISLNPNNETTEILLQGFGGYLVKKLKATLPKGY
;
A
#
# COMPACT_ATOMS: atom_id res chain seq x y z
N MET A 1 -2.08 6.33 20.60
CA MET A 1 -0.73 6.87 20.46
C MET A 1 -0.74 8.01 19.45
N LYS A 2 -0.11 9.10 19.81
CA LYS A 2 -0.06 10.27 18.92
C LYS A 2 0.85 10.00 17.73
N GLU A 3 0.36 10.33 16.56
CA GLU A 3 1.15 10.29 15.35
C GLU A 3 2.25 11.35 15.43
N THR A 4 3.49 10.98 15.13
CA THR A 4 4.58 11.95 15.11
C THR A 4 4.56 12.74 13.80
N VAL A 5 5.19 13.92 13.79
CA VAL A 5 5.35 14.72 12.58
C VAL A 5 6.07 13.91 11.48
N TYR A 6 7.04 13.09 11.85
CA TYR A 6 7.76 12.22 10.92
C TYR A 6 6.86 11.22 10.24
N GLN A 7 6.00 10.54 11.02
CA GLN A 7 5.07 9.55 10.47
C GLN A 7 4.11 10.20 9.47
N LYS A 8 3.62 11.38 9.80
CA LYS A 8 2.72 12.12 8.92
C LYS A 8 3.42 12.51 7.61
N LEU A 9 4.65 13.00 7.68
CA LEU A 9 5.42 13.37 6.49
C LEU A 9 5.71 12.16 5.61
N GLU A 10 6.01 11.00 6.21
CA GLU A 10 6.25 9.78 5.46
C GLU A 10 5.02 9.37 4.65
N PHE A 11 3.82 9.42 5.26
CA PHE A 11 2.59 9.13 4.55
C PHE A 11 2.30 10.16 3.46
N LEU A 12 2.54 11.44 3.70
CA LEU A 12 2.34 12.49 2.70
C LEU A 12 3.28 12.31 1.51
N ASN A 13 4.52 11.87 1.74
CA ASN A 13 5.46 11.57 0.66
C ASN A 13 4.96 10.41 -0.19
N LEU A 14 4.43 9.36 0.43
CA LEU A 14 3.86 8.23 -0.30
C LEU A 14 2.60 8.64 -1.08
N LEU A 15 1.77 9.48 -0.48
CA LEU A 15 0.57 10.00 -1.15
C LEU A 15 0.95 10.83 -2.38
N ALA A 16 2.02 11.62 -2.30
CA ALA A 16 2.51 12.38 -3.45
C ALA A 16 2.94 11.43 -4.58
N GLU A 17 3.54 10.30 -4.25
CA GLU A 17 3.92 9.29 -5.26
C GLU A 17 2.70 8.67 -5.92
N THR A 18 1.67 8.30 -5.15
CA THR A 18 0.46 7.75 -5.75
C THR A 18 -0.27 8.77 -6.60
N GLU A 19 -0.33 10.02 -6.17
CA GLU A 19 -0.99 11.08 -6.93
C GLU A 19 -0.35 11.31 -8.30
N LYS A 20 0.95 11.15 -8.43
CA LYS A 20 1.65 11.26 -9.72
C LYS A 20 1.17 10.21 -10.72
N MET A 21 0.71 9.06 -10.24
CA MET A 21 0.26 7.96 -11.08
C MET A 21 -1.21 8.03 -11.46
N LEU A 22 -2.02 8.84 -10.77
CA LEU A 22 -3.46 8.90 -11.02
C LEU A 22 -3.83 9.17 -12.48
N PRO A 23 -3.15 10.09 -13.20
CA PRO A 23 -3.49 10.33 -14.61
C PRO A 23 -3.24 9.13 -15.51
N GLN A 24 -2.49 8.14 -15.05
CA GLN A 24 -2.09 6.96 -15.83
C GLN A 24 -2.93 5.73 -15.54
N ILE A 25 -3.83 5.80 -14.58
CA ILE A 25 -4.68 4.67 -14.20
C ILE A 25 -6.14 4.96 -14.53
N THR A 26 -6.92 3.89 -14.68
CA THR A 26 -8.33 3.97 -15.04
C THR A 26 -9.21 3.43 -13.91
N LYS A 27 -10.50 3.57 -14.04
CA LYS A 27 -11.47 3.14 -13.04
C LYS A 27 -11.23 1.68 -12.64
N GLY A 28 -11.12 1.44 -11.34
CA GLY A 28 -10.87 0.12 -10.78
C GLY A 28 -9.40 -0.19 -10.56
N ASP A 29 -8.49 0.62 -11.11
CA ASP A 29 -7.07 0.48 -10.85
C ASP A 29 -6.68 1.21 -9.56
N GLN A 30 -5.53 0.84 -9.03
CA GLN A 30 -4.96 1.49 -7.83
C GLN A 30 -3.53 1.95 -8.10
N ALA A 31 -3.18 3.09 -7.53
CA ALA A 31 -1.79 3.52 -7.42
C ALA A 31 -1.32 3.14 -6.02
N ILE A 32 -0.21 2.43 -5.92
CA ILE A 32 0.31 1.94 -4.64
C ILE A 32 1.73 2.43 -4.45
N ALA A 33 2.02 2.99 -3.27
CA ALA A 33 3.35 3.38 -2.85
C ALA A 33 3.65 2.80 -1.48
N VAL A 34 4.87 2.30 -1.31
CA VAL A 34 5.30 1.71 -0.06
C VAL A 34 6.62 2.31 0.38
N LYS A 35 6.83 2.36 1.70
CA LYS A 35 8.13 2.64 2.28
C LYS A 35 8.58 1.40 3.03
N THR A 36 9.81 0.95 2.76
CA THR A 36 10.36 -0.22 3.43
C THR A 36 11.00 0.14 4.76
N ALA A 37 11.27 -0.86 5.58
CA ALA A 37 11.99 -0.67 6.84
C ALA A 37 13.39 -0.12 6.63
N LYS A 38 13.98 -0.36 5.46
CA LYS A 38 15.30 0.18 5.08
C LYS A 38 15.22 1.62 4.60
N GLY A 39 14.02 2.20 4.47
CA GLY A 39 13.82 3.58 4.07
C GLY A 39 13.63 3.80 2.58
N ASN A 40 13.58 2.74 1.78
CA ASN A 40 13.36 2.85 0.34
C ASN A 40 11.88 3.04 0.02
N ILE A 41 11.60 3.83 -1.02
CA ILE A 41 10.25 4.06 -1.50
C ILE A 41 10.10 3.43 -2.87
N TYR A 42 9.06 2.60 -3.04
CA TYR A 42 8.70 1.99 -4.31
C TYR A 42 7.24 2.26 -4.60
N SER A 43 6.91 2.39 -5.87
CA SER A 43 5.52 2.62 -6.27
C SER A 43 5.22 1.89 -7.58
N PHE A 44 3.95 1.55 -7.79
CA PHE A 44 3.52 0.94 -9.04
C PHE A 44 2.02 1.19 -9.28
N ALA A 45 1.64 1.12 -10.55
CA ALA A 45 0.25 1.17 -10.95
C ALA A 45 -0.30 -0.25 -10.97
N ASN A 46 -1.22 -0.56 -10.05
CA ASN A 46 -1.85 -1.87 -9.96
C ASN A 46 -3.07 -1.88 -10.87
N ARG A 47 -2.86 -2.34 -12.11
CA ARG A 47 -3.86 -2.30 -13.17
C ARG A 47 -4.57 -3.64 -13.33
N ASN A 48 -5.81 -3.56 -13.81
CA ASN A 48 -6.61 -4.73 -14.21
C ASN A 48 -6.93 -5.68 -13.06
N ILE A 49 -6.85 -5.21 -11.82
CA ILE A 49 -7.15 -6.05 -10.65
C ILE A 49 -8.62 -6.47 -10.62
N MET A 50 -9.52 -5.64 -11.14
CA MET A 50 -10.94 -5.94 -11.19
C MET A 50 -11.26 -7.11 -12.14
N SER A 51 -10.40 -7.37 -13.12
CA SER A 51 -10.52 -8.52 -14.03
C SER A 51 -9.72 -9.74 -13.56
N GLY A 52 -9.12 -9.66 -12.36
CA GLY A 52 -8.37 -10.77 -11.78
C GLY A 52 -6.92 -10.88 -12.24
N ASP A 53 -6.39 -9.84 -12.89
CA ASP A 53 -4.99 -9.83 -13.32
C ASP A 53 -4.10 -9.36 -12.17
N HIS A 54 -3.28 -10.28 -11.65
CA HIS A 54 -2.37 -10.01 -10.53
C HIS A 54 -0.91 -9.87 -10.98
N THR A 55 -0.66 -9.72 -12.29
CA THR A 55 0.71 -9.67 -12.84
C THR A 55 1.54 -8.55 -12.25
N LYS A 56 0.96 -7.35 -12.12
CA LYS A 56 1.68 -6.19 -11.58
C LYS A 56 2.04 -6.39 -10.10
N GLU A 57 1.13 -7.00 -9.35
CA GLU A 57 1.37 -7.32 -7.94
C GLU A 57 2.52 -8.30 -7.80
N GLU A 58 2.54 -9.36 -8.62
CA GLU A 58 3.62 -10.34 -8.59
C GLU A 58 4.97 -9.75 -8.96
N GLN A 59 5.00 -8.92 -10.00
CA GLN A 59 6.22 -8.23 -10.41
C GLN A 59 6.76 -7.36 -9.27
N PHE A 60 5.87 -6.66 -8.57
CA PHE A 60 6.26 -5.81 -7.45
C PHE A 60 6.86 -6.64 -6.31
N LEU A 61 6.21 -7.74 -5.93
CA LEU A 61 6.71 -8.61 -4.86
C LEU A 61 8.05 -9.22 -5.21
N ARG A 62 8.24 -9.66 -6.45
CA ARG A 62 9.52 -10.19 -6.93
C ARG A 62 10.63 -9.14 -6.86
N MET A 63 10.30 -7.90 -7.19
CA MET A 63 11.26 -6.80 -7.08
C MET A 63 11.70 -6.61 -5.63
N LEU A 64 10.77 -6.63 -4.67
CA LEU A 64 11.11 -6.52 -3.25
C LEU A 64 12.03 -7.67 -2.80
N ILE A 65 11.77 -8.89 -3.26
CA ILE A 65 12.61 -10.04 -2.95
C ILE A 65 14.01 -9.85 -3.53
N SER A 66 14.11 -9.42 -4.78
CA SER A 66 15.41 -9.26 -5.44
C SER A 66 16.25 -8.15 -4.80
N HIS A 67 15.61 -7.16 -4.20
CA HIS A 67 16.29 -6.09 -3.48
C HIS A 67 16.52 -6.42 -2.00
N GLU A 68 16.10 -7.61 -1.55
CA GLU A 68 16.19 -8.01 -0.14
C GLU A 68 15.53 -6.97 0.77
N ASP A 69 14.38 -6.46 0.37
CA ASP A 69 13.71 -5.33 1.00
C ASP A 69 12.23 -5.65 1.23
N THR A 70 11.97 -6.76 1.92
CA THR A 70 10.63 -7.34 2.04
C THR A 70 9.82 -6.82 3.21
N LYS A 71 10.44 -6.17 4.21
CA LYS A 71 9.70 -5.60 5.34
C LYS A 71 9.21 -4.20 4.96
N LEU A 72 7.90 -4.03 4.92
CA LEU A 72 7.27 -2.74 4.61
C LEU A 72 6.93 -2.01 5.91
N SER A 73 7.25 -0.74 5.96
CA SER A 73 6.92 0.13 7.09
C SER A 73 5.55 0.76 6.89
N LYS A 74 5.29 1.30 5.69
CA LYS A 74 4.07 2.05 5.39
C LYS A 74 3.59 1.78 3.98
N ILE A 75 2.27 1.86 3.80
CA ILE A 75 1.61 1.69 2.49
C ILE A 75 0.60 2.83 2.30
N VAL A 76 0.55 3.38 1.09
CA VAL A 76 -0.55 4.23 0.62
C VAL A 76 -1.10 3.62 -0.66
N CYS A 77 -2.42 3.45 -0.70
CA CYS A 77 -3.13 2.91 -1.85
C CYS A 77 -4.23 3.89 -2.24
N GLN A 78 -4.20 4.37 -3.47
CA GLN A 78 -5.13 5.38 -3.95
C GLN A 78 -5.85 4.90 -5.20
N TRP A 79 -7.19 4.98 -5.18
CA TRP A 79 -8.02 4.63 -6.33
C TRP A 79 -7.97 5.73 -7.39
N SER A 80 -8.42 5.41 -8.60
CA SER A 80 -8.38 6.37 -9.72
C SER A 80 -9.18 7.64 -9.48
N ASP A 81 -10.18 7.60 -8.58
CA ASP A 81 -10.97 8.77 -8.20
C ASP A 81 -10.28 9.62 -7.12
N GLY A 82 -9.11 9.21 -6.66
CA GLY A 82 -8.37 9.90 -5.61
C GLY A 82 -8.62 9.37 -4.21
N GLY A 83 -9.58 8.46 -4.01
CA GLY A 83 -9.87 7.89 -2.70
C GLY A 83 -8.72 7.06 -2.15
N VAL A 84 -8.41 7.22 -0.88
CA VAL A 84 -7.34 6.49 -0.20
C VAL A 84 -7.96 5.33 0.58
N GLY A 85 -7.52 4.11 0.31
CA GLY A 85 -8.16 2.94 0.90
C GLY A 85 -7.22 1.76 1.08
N VAL A 86 -7.82 0.59 1.30
CA VAL A 86 -7.08 -0.65 1.55
C VAL A 86 -6.61 -1.27 0.24
N THR A 87 -5.51 -2.02 0.32
CA THR A 87 -5.13 -2.94 -0.75
C THR A 87 -6.11 -4.12 -0.75
N SER A 88 -6.22 -4.81 -1.89
CA SER A 88 -7.08 -6.00 -1.96
C SER A 88 -6.68 -7.01 -0.89
N THR A 89 -7.65 -7.82 -0.45
CA THR A 89 -7.37 -8.88 0.53
C THR A 89 -6.28 -9.82 0.04
N ASP A 90 -6.35 -10.21 -1.23
CA ASP A 90 -5.37 -11.11 -1.83
C ASP A 90 -3.96 -10.51 -1.80
N PHE A 91 -3.81 -9.26 -2.21
CA PHE A 91 -2.50 -8.61 -2.21
C PHE A 91 -1.98 -8.41 -0.78
N SER A 92 -2.85 -8.03 0.15
CA SER A 92 -2.48 -7.89 1.57
C SER A 92 -1.96 -9.20 2.14
N LEU A 93 -2.62 -10.33 1.83
CA LEU A 93 -2.17 -11.65 2.27
C LEU A 93 -0.83 -12.02 1.65
N ARG A 94 -0.60 -11.68 0.39
CA ARG A 94 0.69 -11.93 -0.28
C ARG A 94 1.82 -11.13 0.37
N ILE A 95 1.55 -9.87 0.73
CA ILE A 95 2.52 -9.02 1.45
C ILE A 95 2.90 -9.66 2.79
N ILE A 96 1.91 -10.14 3.53
CA ILE A 96 2.15 -10.78 4.83
C ILE A 96 2.89 -12.11 4.65
N SER A 97 2.55 -12.88 3.61
CA SER A 97 3.26 -14.14 3.30
C SER A 97 4.71 -13.90 2.91
N LEU A 98 4.97 -12.77 2.24
CA LEU A 98 6.32 -12.39 1.83
C LEU A 98 7.23 -12.19 3.06
N ASN A 99 6.69 -11.58 4.10
CA ASN A 99 7.37 -11.34 5.37
C ASN A 99 6.31 -11.22 6.47
N PRO A 100 6.24 -12.19 7.42
CA PRO A 100 5.20 -12.17 8.46
C PRO A 100 5.20 -10.90 9.31
N ASN A 101 6.32 -10.21 9.42
CA ASN A 101 6.39 -8.92 10.12
C ASN A 101 5.56 -7.83 9.43
N ASN A 102 5.13 -8.05 8.20
CA ASN A 102 4.26 -7.11 7.48
C ASN A 102 2.83 -7.08 8.03
N GLU A 103 2.48 -7.95 8.96
CA GLU A 103 1.21 -7.84 9.67
C GLU A 103 1.06 -6.47 10.36
N THR A 104 2.16 -5.89 10.81
CA THR A 104 2.19 -4.60 11.50
C THR A 104 2.51 -3.41 10.59
N THR A 105 2.66 -3.63 9.28
CA THR A 105 2.83 -2.54 8.32
C THR A 105 1.66 -1.57 8.44
N GLU A 106 1.95 -0.27 8.50
CA GLU A 106 0.92 0.74 8.63
C GLU A 106 0.39 1.15 7.26
N ILE A 107 -0.93 1.27 7.15
CA ILE A 107 -1.60 1.71 5.93
C ILE A 107 -2.47 2.93 6.22
N LEU A 108 -2.42 3.92 5.31
CA LEU A 108 -3.22 5.14 5.41
C LEU A 108 -4.61 4.88 4.87
N LEU A 109 -5.63 5.34 5.58
CA LEU A 109 -7.02 5.19 5.18
C LEU A 109 -7.76 6.52 5.26
N GLN A 110 -8.73 6.69 4.38
CA GLN A 110 -9.63 7.84 4.42
C GLN A 110 -10.67 7.61 5.53
N GLY A 111 -10.75 8.54 6.46
CA GLY A 111 -11.74 8.53 7.52
C GLY A 111 -12.72 9.71 7.39
N PHE A 112 -13.67 9.82 8.30
CA PHE A 112 -14.68 10.88 8.28
C PHE A 112 -14.10 12.26 8.50
N GLY A 113 -13.14 12.40 9.40
CA GLY A 113 -12.53 13.69 9.74
C GLY A 113 -11.14 13.88 9.17
N GLY A 114 -10.75 13.04 8.23
CA GLY A 114 -9.42 13.07 7.64
C GLY A 114 -8.83 11.67 7.54
N TYR A 115 -7.51 11.58 7.51
CA TYR A 115 -6.84 10.28 7.41
C TYR A 115 -6.71 9.61 8.75
N LEU A 116 -6.72 8.28 8.73
CA LEU A 116 -6.38 7.45 9.88
C LEU A 116 -5.40 6.37 9.45
N VAL A 117 -4.74 5.75 10.40
CA VAL A 117 -3.72 4.74 10.16
C VAL A 117 -4.14 3.44 10.84
N LYS A 118 -4.05 2.33 10.13
CA LYS A 118 -4.26 0.99 10.68
C LYS A 118 -3.10 0.10 10.33
N LYS A 119 -2.95 -1.00 11.08
CA LYS A 119 -2.03 -2.06 10.71
C LYS A 119 -2.65 -2.89 9.60
N LEU A 120 -1.83 -3.38 8.68
CA LEU A 120 -2.29 -4.15 7.53
C LEU A 120 -3.16 -5.34 7.96
N LYS A 121 -2.75 -6.08 8.97
CA LYS A 121 -3.53 -7.21 9.50
C LYS A 121 -4.93 -6.79 9.95
N ALA A 122 -5.07 -5.60 10.52
CA ALA A 122 -6.35 -5.10 11.01
C ALA A 122 -7.32 -4.71 9.88
N THR A 123 -6.83 -4.59 8.64
CA THR A 123 -7.68 -4.28 7.48
C THR A 123 -8.28 -5.52 6.83
N LEU A 124 -7.81 -6.71 7.21
CA LEU A 124 -8.31 -7.96 6.63
C LEU A 124 -9.68 -8.31 7.20
N PRO A 125 -10.53 -8.98 6.40
CA PRO A 125 -11.80 -9.49 6.90
C PRO A 125 -11.60 -10.44 8.08
N LYS A 126 -12.62 -10.58 8.92
CA LYS A 126 -12.60 -11.55 10.02
C LYS A 126 -12.31 -12.95 9.49
N GLY A 127 -11.48 -13.70 10.21
CA GLY A 127 -11.13 -15.06 9.85
C GLY A 127 -9.76 -15.21 9.19
N TYR A 128 -9.11 -14.12 8.94
CA TYR A 128 -7.74 -14.15 8.37
C TYR A 128 -6.66 -13.89 9.41
#